data_7ddd4cbf7430f8bc750183f467a428e0
#
_entry.id   7ddd4cbf7430f8bc750183f467a428e0
#
_cell.length_a   1.000
_cell.length_b   1.000
_cell.length_c   1.000
_cell.angle_alpha   90.00
_cell.angle_beta   90.00
_cell.angle_gamma   90.00
#
_symmetry.space_group_name_H-M   'P 1'
#
loop_
_entity.id
_entity.type
_entity.pdbx_description
1 polymer ?
#
loop_
_entity_poly.entity_id
_entity_poly.type
_entity_poly.pdbx_seq_one_letter_code
_entity_poly.pdbx_strand_id
1 'polypeptide(L)'
;PSGHVFELYAEKAYTGKWGVEETNPEAWPRALRGMKAVRFDHCLLYGDELAKTYDLFVDVLGFYLAEQVLDPDGNRIAQFLTLSMKAHDIAFIQHEEKAKFHHASFYLETWEDILRAADLISMTNTSLDIGPTRHGITHGKTIYFFDPSGNRNEVFAGGDYMYPDHNPITWKAEDLGKAIFYHDRVLNERFLTVLT
;
A
#
# COMPACT_ATOMS: atom_id res chain seq x y z
N PRO A 1 14.70 -11.05 -6.45
CA PRO A 1 15.62 -10.46 -5.45
C PRO A 1 14.98 -10.41 -4.06
N SER A 2 13.74 -9.96 -3.93
CA SER A 2 13.03 -9.86 -2.64
C SER A 2 12.60 -11.20 -2.02
N GLY A 3 12.75 -12.31 -2.76
CA GLY A 3 12.31 -13.65 -2.35
C GLY A 3 10.85 -13.96 -2.61
N HIS A 4 10.04 -12.99 -3.01
CA HIS A 4 8.65 -13.20 -3.37
C HIS A 4 8.53 -13.85 -4.75
N VAL A 5 7.44 -14.60 -4.96
CA VAL A 5 7.07 -15.17 -6.26
C VAL A 5 6.11 -14.20 -6.95
N PHE A 6 6.46 -13.75 -8.16
CA PHE A 6 5.61 -12.94 -9.02
C PHE A 6 5.19 -13.76 -10.23
N GLU A 7 3.91 -13.82 -10.49
CA GLU A 7 3.35 -14.48 -11.67
C GLU A 7 3.09 -13.43 -12.75
N LEU A 8 3.65 -13.63 -13.92
CA LEU A 8 3.46 -12.76 -15.08
C LEU A 8 2.58 -13.48 -16.11
N TYR A 9 1.63 -12.77 -16.66
CA TYR A 9 0.72 -13.29 -17.68
C TYR A 9 0.52 -12.27 -18.80
N ALA A 10 0.47 -12.76 -20.06
CA ALA A 10 0.21 -11.92 -21.23
C ALA A 10 -1.29 -11.62 -21.42
N GLU A 11 -2.14 -12.55 -21.00
CA GLU A 11 -3.59 -12.45 -21.16
C GLU A 11 -4.30 -12.84 -19.86
N LYS A 12 -5.43 -12.23 -19.59
CA LYS A 12 -6.32 -12.61 -18.50
C LYS A 12 -7.79 -12.51 -18.94
N ALA A 13 -8.61 -13.40 -18.44
CA ALA A 13 -10.07 -13.29 -18.57
C ALA A 13 -10.66 -12.63 -17.31
N TYR A 14 -11.48 -11.62 -17.52
CA TYR A 14 -12.28 -11.04 -16.43
C TYR A 14 -13.52 -11.88 -16.23
N THR A 15 -13.79 -12.34 -15.02
CA THR A 15 -14.96 -13.09 -14.66
C THR A 15 -15.69 -12.39 -13.52
N GLY A 16 -17.01 -12.31 -13.57
CA GLY A 16 -17.79 -11.66 -12.53
C GLY A 16 -18.74 -10.58 -13.06
N LYS A 17 -19.39 -9.89 -12.12
CA LYS A 17 -20.45 -8.93 -12.42
C LYS A 17 -20.16 -7.52 -11.89
N TRP A 18 -18.90 -7.12 -11.86
CA TRP A 18 -18.49 -5.92 -11.12
C TRP A 18 -17.88 -4.83 -12.01
N GLY A 19 -18.53 -4.54 -13.12
CA GLY A 19 -18.25 -3.36 -13.94
C GLY A 19 -17.17 -3.54 -15.01
N VAL A 20 -16.45 -4.66 -15.02
CA VAL A 20 -15.50 -4.98 -16.09
C VAL A 20 -16.20 -5.88 -17.09
N GLU A 21 -16.25 -5.45 -18.36
CA GLU A 21 -16.96 -6.15 -19.45
C GLU A 21 -18.50 -6.18 -19.32
N GLU A 22 -19.07 -5.49 -18.37
CA GLU A 22 -20.52 -5.33 -18.27
C GLU A 22 -21.04 -4.22 -19.19
N THR A 23 -22.19 -4.45 -19.81
CA THR A 23 -22.89 -3.42 -20.57
C THR A 23 -23.80 -2.62 -19.65
N ASN A 24 -23.60 -1.32 -19.56
CA ASN A 24 -24.35 -0.41 -18.69
C ASN A 24 -24.35 -0.87 -17.20
N PRO A 25 -23.18 -1.00 -16.57
CA PRO A 25 -23.10 -1.42 -15.18
C PRO A 25 -23.76 -0.42 -14.23
N GLU A 26 -24.23 -0.90 -13.09
CA GLU A 26 -24.69 -0.03 -12.00
C GLU A 26 -23.52 0.77 -11.42
N ALA A 27 -23.79 1.99 -10.93
CA ALA A 27 -22.77 2.85 -10.30
C ALA A 27 -22.16 2.20 -9.05
N TRP A 28 -22.92 1.38 -8.35
CA TRP A 28 -22.48 0.68 -7.14
C TRP A 28 -22.85 -0.79 -7.20
N PRO A 29 -21.94 -1.69 -6.80
CA PRO A 29 -22.27 -3.11 -6.65
C PRO A 29 -23.40 -3.31 -5.62
N ARG A 30 -24.50 -3.96 -6.02
CA ARG A 30 -25.67 -4.19 -5.13
C ARG A 30 -25.34 -5.03 -3.90
N ALA A 31 -24.27 -5.84 -3.96
CA ALA A 31 -23.83 -6.70 -2.87
C ALA A 31 -22.73 -6.07 -2.01
N LEU A 32 -22.41 -4.80 -2.21
CA LEU A 32 -21.37 -4.12 -1.44
C LEU A 32 -21.72 -4.12 0.06
N ARG A 33 -20.82 -4.69 0.87
CA ARG A 33 -20.98 -4.90 2.31
C ARG A 33 -19.77 -4.39 3.08
N GLY A 34 -19.89 -4.34 4.41
CA GLY A 34 -18.78 -4.01 5.31
C GLY A 34 -18.21 -2.62 5.08
N MET A 35 -16.90 -2.53 4.95
CA MET A 35 -16.17 -1.28 4.75
C MET A 35 -16.37 -0.66 3.36
N LYS A 36 -17.01 -1.37 2.44
CA LYS A 36 -17.23 -0.94 1.06
C LYS A 36 -15.95 -0.68 0.29
N ALA A 37 -14.96 -1.57 0.43
CA ALA A 37 -13.75 -1.51 -0.36
C ALA A 37 -14.08 -1.57 -1.85
N VAL A 38 -13.64 -0.57 -2.60
CA VAL A 38 -13.97 -0.41 -4.04
C VAL A 38 -13.09 -1.34 -4.88
N ARG A 39 -11.82 -1.48 -4.48
CA ARG A 39 -10.82 -2.30 -5.18
C ARG A 39 -9.65 -2.61 -4.27
N PHE A 40 -8.87 -3.63 -4.64
CA PHE A 40 -7.49 -3.75 -4.15
C PHE A 40 -6.69 -2.55 -4.65
N ASP A 41 -5.85 -1.98 -3.78
CA ASP A 41 -5.06 -0.81 -4.13
C ASP A 41 -3.57 -1.14 -4.33
N HIS A 42 -2.91 -1.60 -3.30
CA HIS A 42 -1.48 -1.90 -3.34
C HIS A 42 -1.10 -2.98 -2.32
N CYS A 43 0.14 -3.42 -2.39
CA CYS A 43 0.76 -4.19 -1.31
C CYS A 43 2.13 -3.62 -0.95
N LEU A 44 2.54 -3.85 0.30
CA LEU A 44 3.87 -3.55 0.76
C LEU A 44 4.55 -4.84 1.23
N LEU A 45 5.76 -5.05 0.76
CA LEU A 45 6.56 -6.23 0.96
C LEU A 45 7.91 -5.87 1.58
N TYR A 46 8.53 -6.85 2.24
CA TYR A 46 9.90 -6.72 2.72
C TYR A 46 10.88 -7.47 1.82
N GLY A 47 12.11 -7.00 1.73
CA GLY A 47 13.18 -7.69 1.01
C GLY A 47 14.55 -7.13 1.32
N ASP A 48 15.58 -7.95 1.07
CA ASP A 48 16.97 -7.61 1.39
C ASP A 48 17.76 -6.98 0.23
N GLU A 49 17.26 -7.10 -1.00
CA GLU A 49 17.95 -6.62 -2.20
C GLU A 49 17.13 -5.56 -2.96
N LEU A 50 16.86 -4.41 -2.30
CA LEU A 50 16.03 -3.36 -2.87
C LEU A 50 16.53 -2.84 -4.22
N ALA A 51 17.85 -2.71 -4.40
CA ALA A 51 18.42 -2.25 -5.67
C ALA A 51 18.08 -3.21 -6.81
N LYS A 52 18.27 -4.52 -6.63
CA LYS A 52 17.92 -5.52 -7.65
C LYS A 52 16.40 -5.62 -7.87
N THR A 53 15.62 -5.40 -6.82
CA THR A 53 14.15 -5.33 -6.94
C THR A 53 13.74 -4.11 -7.75
N TYR A 54 14.39 -2.98 -7.54
CA TYR A 54 14.21 -1.77 -8.34
C TYR A 54 14.51 -2.04 -9.82
N ASP A 55 15.70 -2.59 -10.13
CA ASP A 55 16.11 -2.89 -11.51
C ASP A 55 15.08 -3.81 -12.20
N LEU A 56 14.60 -4.85 -11.51
CA LEU A 56 13.57 -5.73 -12.06
C LEU A 56 12.26 -4.96 -12.36
N PHE A 57 11.77 -4.18 -11.41
CA PHE A 57 10.48 -3.52 -11.58
C PHE A 57 10.56 -2.34 -12.55
N VAL A 58 11.60 -1.53 -12.48
CA VAL A 58 11.72 -0.32 -13.29
C VAL A 58 12.27 -0.66 -14.68
N ASP A 59 13.42 -1.34 -14.76
CA ASP A 59 14.11 -1.53 -16.03
C ASP A 59 13.50 -2.67 -16.88
N VAL A 60 12.89 -3.68 -16.24
CA VAL A 60 12.33 -4.83 -16.94
C VAL A 60 10.80 -4.75 -17.04
N LEU A 61 10.10 -4.45 -15.95
CA LEU A 61 8.65 -4.45 -15.91
C LEU A 61 8.00 -3.10 -16.23
N GLY A 62 8.80 -2.04 -16.36
CA GLY A 62 8.33 -0.72 -16.80
C GLY A 62 7.62 0.11 -15.71
N PHE A 63 7.79 -0.25 -14.44
CA PHE A 63 7.34 0.61 -13.34
C PHE A 63 8.19 1.88 -13.29
N TYR A 64 7.67 2.90 -12.61
CA TYR A 64 8.47 4.07 -12.25
C TYR A 64 8.43 4.31 -10.75
N LEU A 65 9.48 4.95 -10.25
CA LEU A 65 9.63 5.27 -8.84
C LEU A 65 8.79 6.51 -8.51
N ALA A 66 7.78 6.34 -7.66
CA ALA A 66 6.96 7.44 -7.18
C ALA A 66 7.60 8.13 -5.98
N GLU A 67 7.93 7.35 -4.95
CA GLU A 67 8.57 7.84 -3.73
C GLU A 67 9.65 6.89 -3.25
N GLN A 68 10.58 7.41 -2.44
CA GLN A 68 11.63 6.61 -1.81
C GLN A 68 12.00 7.16 -0.44
N VAL A 69 12.60 6.30 0.37
CA VAL A 69 13.28 6.71 1.62
C VAL A 69 14.75 6.40 1.49
N LEU A 70 15.60 7.36 1.81
CA LEU A 70 17.05 7.19 1.83
C LEU A 70 17.59 7.26 3.26
N ASP A 71 18.58 6.41 3.54
CA ASP A 71 19.38 6.49 4.76
C ASP A 71 20.38 7.66 4.70
N PRO A 72 21.13 7.96 5.78
CA PRO A 72 22.11 9.02 5.78
C PRO A 72 23.26 8.84 4.78
N ASP A 73 23.53 7.60 4.38
CA ASP A 73 24.57 7.27 3.39
C ASP A 73 24.05 7.33 1.95
N GLY A 74 22.77 7.63 1.77
CA GLY A 74 22.11 7.74 0.48
C GLY A 74 21.60 6.41 -0.09
N ASN A 75 21.64 5.33 0.68
CA ASN A 75 21.08 4.05 0.24
C ASN A 75 19.54 4.06 0.37
N ARG A 76 18.89 3.44 -0.58
CA ARG A 76 17.43 3.29 -0.57
C ARG A 76 17.01 2.21 0.43
N ILE A 77 16.22 2.59 1.43
CA ILE A 77 15.68 1.70 2.45
C ILE A 77 14.18 1.44 2.29
N ALA A 78 13.50 2.22 1.45
CA ALA A 78 12.14 1.94 1.00
C ALA A 78 11.92 2.54 -0.39
N GLN A 79 11.07 1.88 -1.18
CA GLN A 79 10.72 2.31 -2.53
C GLN A 79 9.25 2.03 -2.82
N PHE A 80 8.59 2.99 -3.43
CA PHE A 80 7.19 2.98 -3.80
C PHE A 80 7.09 3.06 -5.31
N LEU A 81 6.61 2.00 -5.95
CA LEU A 81 6.66 1.80 -7.40
C LEU A 81 5.26 1.74 -7.98
N THR A 82 5.07 2.33 -9.15
CA THR A 82 3.76 2.36 -9.81
C THR A 82 3.87 2.15 -11.32
N LEU A 83 2.84 1.50 -11.91
CA LEU A 83 2.56 1.44 -13.35
C LEU A 83 1.34 2.30 -13.73
N SER A 84 0.76 2.96 -12.75
CA SER A 84 -0.46 3.75 -12.90
C SER A 84 -0.22 5.21 -12.48
N MET A 85 -1.28 5.95 -12.29
CA MET A 85 -1.21 7.30 -11.71
C MET A 85 -1.46 7.31 -10.19
N LYS A 86 -1.47 6.15 -9.55
CA LYS A 86 -1.57 6.06 -8.08
C LYS A 86 -0.22 6.40 -7.44
N ALA A 87 -0.26 6.70 -6.17
CA ALA A 87 0.95 6.91 -5.38
C ALA A 87 1.89 5.70 -5.42
N HIS A 88 1.36 4.48 -5.41
CA HIS A 88 2.08 3.24 -5.73
C HIS A 88 1.12 2.07 -5.98
N ASP A 89 1.59 1.08 -6.70
CA ASP A 89 0.95 -0.22 -6.87
C ASP A 89 1.60 -1.28 -6.00
N ILE A 90 2.91 -1.14 -5.77
CA ILE A 90 3.70 -2.01 -4.91
C ILE A 90 4.79 -1.20 -4.22
N ALA A 91 5.08 -1.54 -2.97
CA ALA A 91 6.21 -0.96 -2.24
C ALA A 91 7.07 -2.03 -1.60
N PHE A 92 8.34 -1.72 -1.41
CA PHE A 92 9.32 -2.58 -0.75
C PHE A 92 10.06 -1.80 0.34
N ILE A 93 10.23 -2.45 1.49
CA ILE A 93 11.07 -1.95 2.59
C ILE A 93 12.26 -2.91 2.77
N GLN A 94 13.44 -2.34 3.01
CA GLN A 94 14.65 -3.09 3.32
C GLN A 94 14.48 -3.88 4.61
N HIS A 95 14.70 -5.18 4.54
CA HIS A 95 14.67 -6.09 5.67
C HIS A 95 15.60 -7.28 5.40
N GLU A 96 16.21 -7.82 6.45
CA GLU A 96 17.14 -8.95 6.34
C GLU A 96 16.45 -10.27 5.98
N GLU A 97 15.19 -10.45 6.40
CA GLU A 97 14.39 -11.60 6.04
C GLU A 97 13.71 -11.39 4.67
N LYS A 98 13.85 -12.39 3.80
CA LYS A 98 13.22 -12.41 2.48
C LYS A 98 11.77 -12.85 2.52
N ALA A 99 11.03 -12.49 1.47
CA ALA A 99 9.66 -12.94 1.22
C ALA A 99 8.68 -12.66 2.37
N LYS A 100 8.92 -11.61 3.14
CA LYS A 100 8.01 -11.20 4.19
C LYS A 100 6.99 -10.19 3.69
N PHE A 101 5.79 -10.34 4.19
CA PHE A 101 4.65 -9.51 3.85
C PHE A 101 4.41 -8.47 4.94
N HIS A 102 4.14 -7.22 4.55
CA HIS A 102 3.77 -6.17 5.48
C HIS A 102 2.26 -5.96 5.50
N HIS A 103 1.66 -5.65 4.35
CA HIS A 103 0.21 -5.48 4.24
C HIS A 103 -0.31 -5.55 2.81
N ALA A 104 -1.62 -5.84 2.72
CA ALA A 104 -2.45 -5.60 1.54
C ALA A 104 -3.37 -4.41 1.83
N SER A 105 -3.52 -3.52 0.86
CA SER A 105 -4.33 -2.32 0.99
C SER A 105 -5.53 -2.33 0.06
N PHE A 106 -6.68 -1.91 0.58
CA PHE A 106 -7.95 -1.83 -0.12
C PHE A 106 -8.44 -0.38 -0.15
N TYR A 107 -8.81 0.10 -1.34
CA TYR A 107 -9.22 1.47 -1.56
C TYR A 107 -10.64 1.75 -1.08
N LEU A 108 -10.77 2.80 -0.28
CA LEU A 108 -12.01 3.48 0.06
C LEU A 108 -12.00 4.87 -0.60
N GLU A 109 -13.14 5.53 -0.71
CA GLU A 109 -13.21 6.77 -1.49
C GLU A 109 -12.92 8.02 -0.65
N THR A 110 -13.36 8.04 0.60
CA THR A 110 -13.36 9.25 1.42
C THR A 110 -12.70 9.05 2.79
N TRP A 111 -12.41 10.15 3.46
CA TRP A 111 -11.98 10.14 4.86
C TRP A 111 -13.09 9.60 5.79
N GLU A 112 -14.32 9.93 5.50
CA GLU A 112 -15.49 9.44 6.24
C GLU A 112 -15.62 7.92 6.15
N ASP A 113 -15.28 7.33 5.02
CA ASP A 113 -15.26 5.87 4.87
C ASP A 113 -14.17 5.22 5.73
N ILE A 114 -13.00 5.86 5.89
CA ILE A 114 -11.95 5.42 6.81
C ILE A 114 -12.44 5.47 8.27
N LEU A 115 -13.13 6.54 8.66
CA LEU A 115 -13.70 6.65 10.01
C LEU A 115 -14.79 5.61 10.25
N ARG A 116 -15.64 5.36 9.26
CA ARG A 116 -16.62 4.28 9.31
C ARG A 116 -15.97 2.89 9.39
N ALA A 117 -14.84 2.70 8.70
CA ALA A 117 -14.08 1.44 8.81
C ALA A 117 -13.57 1.24 10.24
N ALA A 118 -13.13 2.31 10.92
CA ALA A 118 -12.75 2.27 12.33
C ALA A 118 -13.90 1.81 13.24
N ASP A 119 -15.11 2.33 13.00
CA ASP A 119 -16.30 1.90 13.74
C ASP A 119 -16.59 0.41 13.53
N LEU A 120 -16.51 -0.07 12.28
CA LEU A 120 -16.72 -1.47 11.96
C LEU A 120 -15.65 -2.39 12.59
N ILE A 121 -14.39 -1.98 12.59
CA ILE A 121 -13.29 -2.69 13.26
C ILE A 121 -13.61 -2.85 14.76
N SER A 122 -14.04 -1.77 15.41
CA SER A 122 -14.45 -1.78 16.82
C SER A 122 -15.67 -2.68 17.06
N MET A 123 -16.73 -2.52 16.26
CA MET A 123 -17.98 -3.27 16.43
C MET A 123 -17.82 -4.79 16.20
N THR A 124 -16.85 -5.19 15.39
CA THR A 124 -16.58 -6.60 15.08
C THR A 124 -15.46 -7.20 15.93
N ASN A 125 -14.89 -6.44 16.88
CA ASN A 125 -13.72 -6.82 17.66
C ASN A 125 -12.54 -7.27 16.80
N THR A 126 -12.39 -6.68 15.61
CA THR A 126 -11.24 -6.91 14.75
C THR A 126 -10.00 -6.27 15.38
N SER A 127 -8.85 -6.93 15.29
CA SER A 127 -7.61 -6.43 15.90
C SER A 127 -7.11 -5.19 15.18
N LEU A 128 -7.28 -4.02 15.80
CA LEU A 128 -6.73 -2.76 15.31
C LEU A 128 -5.21 -2.75 15.51
N ASP A 129 -4.47 -2.35 14.48
CA ASP A 129 -3.05 -2.06 14.59
C ASP A 129 -2.80 -0.58 14.79
N ILE A 130 -3.09 0.25 13.80
CA ILE A 130 -2.86 1.70 13.82
C ILE A 130 -3.93 2.45 13.04
N GLY A 131 -4.29 3.61 13.53
CA GLY A 131 -5.17 4.55 12.85
C GLY A 131 -6.54 4.69 13.51
N PRO A 132 -7.43 5.51 12.91
CA PRO A 132 -7.26 6.25 11.65
C PRO A 132 -6.16 7.30 11.71
N THR A 133 -5.34 7.41 10.66
CA THR A 133 -4.24 8.35 10.60
C THR A 133 -3.98 8.82 9.16
N ARG A 134 -2.96 9.66 8.98
CA ARG A 134 -2.51 10.15 7.69
C ARG A 134 -1.04 9.84 7.48
N HIS A 135 -0.70 9.43 6.28
CA HIS A 135 0.69 9.36 5.83
C HIS A 135 1.21 10.71 5.33
N GLY A 136 2.48 10.99 5.53
CA GLY A 136 3.22 11.99 4.77
C GLY A 136 3.57 11.45 3.39
N ILE A 137 4.09 10.21 3.32
CA ILE A 137 4.22 9.43 2.09
C ILE A 137 2.83 9.26 1.47
N THR A 138 2.70 9.46 0.17
CA THR A 138 1.45 9.32 -0.57
C THR A 138 0.32 10.28 -0.18
N HIS A 139 0.41 11.01 0.92
CA HIS A 139 -0.65 11.82 1.52
C HIS A 139 -1.97 11.06 1.78
N GLY A 140 -1.90 9.74 1.82
CA GLY A 140 -3.06 8.88 2.06
C GLY A 140 -3.62 8.96 3.47
N LYS A 141 -4.88 8.60 3.61
CA LYS A 141 -5.60 8.45 4.87
C LYS A 141 -5.82 6.97 5.07
N THR A 142 -5.52 6.46 6.25
CA THR A 142 -5.39 5.02 6.44
C THR A 142 -5.81 4.53 7.82
N ILE A 143 -6.13 3.25 7.89
CA ILE A 143 -6.24 2.47 9.11
C ILE A 143 -5.72 1.06 8.84
N TYR A 144 -4.90 0.54 9.75
CA TYR A 144 -4.34 -0.81 9.70
C TYR A 144 -4.98 -1.71 10.73
N PHE A 145 -5.25 -2.94 10.34
CA PHE A 145 -5.85 -3.96 11.21
C PHE A 145 -5.38 -5.36 10.79
N PHE A 146 -5.53 -6.31 11.69
CA PHE A 146 -5.18 -7.71 11.42
C PHE A 146 -6.43 -8.53 11.11
N ASP A 147 -6.35 -9.38 10.09
CA ASP A 147 -7.36 -10.38 9.83
C ASP A 147 -7.27 -11.55 10.86
N PRO A 148 -8.23 -12.47 10.89
CA PRO A 148 -8.19 -13.62 11.81
C PRO A 148 -6.99 -14.56 11.63
N SER A 149 -6.32 -14.50 10.49
CA SER A 149 -5.09 -15.27 10.21
C SER A 149 -3.81 -14.55 10.66
N GLY A 150 -3.95 -13.30 11.14
CA GLY A 150 -2.83 -12.48 11.60
C GLY A 150 -2.17 -11.64 10.51
N ASN A 151 -2.67 -11.64 9.28
CA ASN A 151 -2.13 -10.78 8.24
C ASN A 151 -2.58 -9.34 8.43
N ARG A 152 -1.65 -8.40 8.28
CA ARG A 152 -1.99 -6.98 8.30
C ARG A 152 -2.71 -6.58 7.01
N ASN A 153 -3.83 -5.93 7.17
CA ASN A 153 -4.58 -5.29 6.11
C ASN A 153 -4.64 -3.78 6.35
N GLU A 154 -4.80 -3.05 5.27
CA GLU A 154 -5.02 -1.61 5.28
C GLU A 154 -6.31 -1.28 4.53
N VAL A 155 -7.06 -0.29 4.99
CA VAL A 155 -7.98 0.46 4.14
C VAL A 155 -7.44 1.87 3.96
N PHE A 156 -7.44 2.34 2.72
CA PHE A 156 -6.74 3.53 2.27
C PHE A 156 -7.66 4.41 1.44
N ALA A 157 -7.60 5.72 1.64
CA ALA A 157 -8.35 6.69 0.86
C ALA A 157 -7.50 7.90 0.46
N GLY A 158 -7.77 8.45 -0.70
CA GLY A 158 -7.00 9.56 -1.26
C GLY A 158 -5.68 9.10 -1.85
N GLY A 159 -4.62 9.82 -1.58
CA GLY A 159 -3.30 9.59 -2.17
C GLY A 159 -2.99 10.56 -3.29
N ASP A 160 -1.70 10.73 -3.58
CA ASP A 160 -1.23 11.58 -4.65
C ASP A 160 -1.43 10.93 -6.02
N TYR A 161 -1.53 11.78 -7.03
CA TYR A 161 -1.41 11.35 -8.41
C TYR A 161 0.05 11.48 -8.85
N MET A 162 0.62 10.38 -9.33
CA MET A 162 1.98 10.31 -9.85
C MET A 162 1.94 10.12 -11.36
N TYR A 163 2.43 11.09 -12.09
CA TYR A 163 2.55 11.00 -13.55
C TYR A 163 3.90 10.39 -13.93
N PRO A 164 4.03 9.74 -15.10
CA PRO A 164 5.28 9.10 -15.53
C PRO A 164 6.49 10.04 -15.61
N ASP A 165 6.26 11.34 -15.79
CA ASP A 165 7.27 12.40 -15.83
C ASP A 165 7.50 13.08 -14.45
N HIS A 166 6.90 12.54 -13.40
CA HIS A 166 7.07 13.04 -12.04
C HIS A 166 8.46 12.72 -11.51
N ASN A 167 9.10 13.70 -10.87
CA ASN A 167 10.33 13.43 -10.13
C ASN A 167 10.00 12.69 -8.82
N PRO A 168 10.72 11.61 -8.49
CA PRO A 168 10.46 10.87 -7.26
C PRO A 168 10.55 11.76 -6.02
N ILE A 169 9.56 11.64 -5.14
CA ILE A 169 9.61 12.28 -3.82
C ILE A 169 10.59 11.50 -2.94
N THR A 170 11.54 12.21 -2.34
CA THR A 170 12.55 11.59 -1.48
C THR A 170 12.35 12.00 -0.03
N TRP A 171 12.19 11.02 0.82
CA TRP A 171 12.15 11.14 2.27
C TRP A 171 13.48 10.72 2.87
N LYS A 172 13.88 11.34 3.97
CA LYS A 172 15.05 10.92 4.74
C LYS A 172 14.65 10.00 5.86
N ALA A 173 15.49 9.03 6.20
CA ALA A 173 15.23 8.09 7.29
C ALA A 173 14.97 8.79 8.64
N GLU A 174 15.60 9.93 8.90
CA GLU A 174 15.38 10.74 10.09
C GLU A 174 13.98 11.34 10.21
N ASP A 175 13.27 11.47 9.08
CA ASP A 175 11.90 12.00 9.00
C ASP A 175 10.83 10.89 8.88
N LEU A 176 11.18 9.61 9.08
CA LEU A 176 10.23 8.49 8.93
C LEU A 176 9.00 8.63 9.81
N GLY A 177 9.11 9.21 11.00
CA GLY A 177 7.95 9.48 11.85
C GLY A 177 6.92 10.35 11.14
N LYS A 178 7.34 11.46 10.53
CA LYS A 178 6.49 12.35 9.75
C LYS A 178 6.02 11.69 8.43
N ALA A 179 6.89 10.91 7.80
CA ALA A 179 6.59 10.25 6.54
C ALA A 179 5.49 9.20 6.70
N ILE A 180 5.56 8.38 7.74
CA ILE A 180 4.61 7.28 7.96
C ILE A 180 3.38 7.73 8.76
N PHE A 181 3.57 8.47 9.86
CA PHE A 181 2.48 8.92 10.74
C PHE A 181 2.49 10.44 10.86
N TYR A 182 1.87 11.09 9.88
CA TYR A 182 1.95 12.54 9.73
C TYR A 182 1.40 13.31 10.94
N HIS A 183 0.35 12.82 11.58
CA HIS A 183 -0.26 13.48 12.73
C HIS A 183 0.62 13.37 13.99
N ASP A 184 1.11 12.17 14.27
CA ASP A 184 1.90 11.91 15.49
C ASP A 184 3.38 12.27 15.32
N ARG A 185 3.88 12.23 14.09
CA ARG A 185 5.29 12.47 13.71
C ARG A 185 6.28 11.54 14.43
N VAL A 186 5.79 10.43 14.93
CA VAL A 186 6.58 9.41 15.64
C VAL A 186 6.34 8.07 14.99
N LEU A 187 7.42 7.39 14.67
CA LEU A 187 7.35 6.04 14.11
C LEU A 187 6.98 5.04 15.20
N ASN A 188 5.94 4.26 14.95
CA ASN A 188 5.57 3.16 15.83
C ASN A 188 6.42 1.94 15.50
N GLU A 189 7.23 1.48 16.45
CA GLU A 189 8.14 0.34 16.27
C GLU A 189 7.39 -0.93 15.85
N ARG A 190 6.22 -1.21 16.43
CA ARG A 190 5.39 -2.36 16.06
C ARG A 190 5.04 -2.37 14.58
N PHE A 191 4.86 -1.21 13.97
CA PHE A 191 4.54 -1.10 12.55
C PHE A 191 5.63 -1.67 11.65
N LEU A 192 6.89 -1.58 12.09
CA LEU A 192 8.04 -2.09 11.33
C LEU A 192 8.42 -3.53 11.68
N THR A 193 8.07 -4.01 12.87
CA THR A 193 8.58 -5.28 13.40
C THR A 193 7.61 -6.45 13.26
N VAL A 194 6.33 -6.20 13.00
CA VAL A 194 5.37 -7.29 12.75
C VAL A 194 5.46 -7.71 11.28
N LEU A 195 5.99 -8.91 11.08
CA LEU A 195 6.15 -9.58 9.78
C LEU A 195 5.16 -10.73 9.67
N THR A 196 4.54 -10.89 8.50
CA THR A 196 3.67 -12.03 8.18
C THR A 196 4.08 -12.73 6.91
#